data_4ec9e1de7a9db6ab7e267bd0137675cc
#
_entry.id   4ec9e1de7a9db6ab7e267bd0137675cc
#
_cell.length_a   1.000
_cell.length_b   1.000
_cell.length_c   1.000
_cell.angle_alpha   90.00
_cell.angle_beta   90.00
_cell.angle_gamma   90.00
#
_symmetry.space_group_name_H-M   'P 1'
#
loop_
_entity.id
_entity.type
_entity.pdbx_description
1 polymer ?
#
loop_
_entity_poly.entity_id
_entity_poly.type
_entity_poly.pdbx_seq_one_letter_code
_entity_poly.pdbx_strand_id
1 'polypeptide(L)'
;VDMSNFYLDVIKDRLYCSKADAESRRSAQTAMYKILVQLTKIIAPVLVFTAQEIWSFIPKMPGMNKYVAFEDMGKAGTYLQGEAFEAKWSKIIAVRDDVKKALEQARAEKVIGAALEAHITLYCNEELEGFLNQIPMDELADLFIVSRADVVRGEGGVKGLVEGLGVK
;
A
#
# COMPACT_ATOMS: atom_id res chain seq x y z
N VAL A 1 5.13 3.18 -9.79
CA VAL A 1 4.83 1.75 -9.59
C VAL A 1 4.21 1.56 -8.22
N ASP A 2 4.89 1.92 -7.12
CA ASP A 2 4.45 1.62 -5.75
C ASP A 2 3.14 2.32 -5.35
N MET A 3 2.91 3.54 -5.82
CA MET A 3 1.65 4.24 -5.59
C MET A 3 0.47 3.54 -6.26
N SER A 4 0.56 3.24 -7.55
CA SER A 4 -0.55 2.69 -8.32
C SER A 4 -0.80 1.20 -8.07
N ASN A 5 0.28 0.41 -7.92
CA ASN A 5 0.17 -1.04 -7.82
C ASN A 5 0.12 -1.56 -6.37
N PHE A 6 0.29 -0.67 -5.40
CA PHE A 6 0.27 -1.04 -3.99
C PHE A 6 -0.63 -0.10 -3.20
N TYR A 7 -0.17 1.13 -2.92
CA TYR A 7 -0.83 2.01 -1.95
C TYR A 7 -2.29 2.30 -2.30
N LEU A 8 -2.57 2.71 -3.54
CA LEU A 8 -3.93 3.05 -3.96
C LEU A 8 -4.87 1.83 -3.98
N ASP A 9 -4.35 0.63 -4.23
CA ASP A 9 -5.15 -0.59 -4.17
C ASP A 9 -5.50 -0.96 -2.72
N VAL A 10 -4.52 -0.96 -1.83
CA VAL A 10 -4.69 -1.33 -0.41
C VAL A 10 -5.65 -0.40 0.33
N ILE A 11 -5.62 0.91 0.02
CA ILE A 11 -6.48 1.87 0.73
C ILE A 11 -7.92 1.95 0.21
N LYS A 12 -8.27 1.24 -0.86
CA LYS A 12 -9.61 1.33 -1.46
C LYS A 12 -10.72 1.05 -0.45
N ASP A 13 -10.57 -0.02 0.31
CA ASP A 13 -11.58 -0.41 1.30
C ASP A 13 -11.73 0.66 2.39
N ARG A 14 -10.62 1.21 2.89
CA ARG A 14 -10.63 2.32 3.86
C ARG A 14 -11.32 3.57 3.33
N LEU A 15 -11.18 3.87 2.04
CA LEU A 15 -11.78 5.06 1.43
C LEU A 15 -13.27 4.90 1.16
N TYR A 16 -13.72 3.71 0.77
CA TYR A 16 -15.09 3.50 0.31
C TYR A 16 -16.00 2.88 1.36
N CYS A 17 -15.47 1.98 2.20
CA CYS A 17 -16.27 1.22 3.16
C CYS A 17 -16.22 1.76 4.58
N SER A 18 -15.11 2.42 5.00
CA SER A 18 -15.01 2.97 6.34
C SER A 18 -15.92 4.20 6.54
N LYS A 19 -16.36 4.43 7.78
CA LYS A 19 -17.14 5.61 8.15
C LYS A 19 -16.42 6.91 7.78
N ALA A 20 -17.17 7.97 7.48
CA ALA A 20 -16.62 9.25 7.04
C ALA A 20 -15.65 9.89 8.05
N ASP A 21 -15.88 9.67 9.34
CA ASP A 21 -15.10 10.17 10.48
C ASP A 21 -14.06 9.17 10.99
N ALA A 22 -13.97 7.96 10.40
CA ALA A 22 -12.99 6.96 10.80
C ALA A 22 -11.55 7.49 10.65
N GLU A 23 -10.74 7.28 11.67
CA GLU A 23 -9.34 7.75 11.70
C GLU A 23 -8.52 7.15 10.54
N SER A 24 -8.68 5.86 10.26
CA SER A 24 -8.02 5.17 9.15
C SER A 24 -8.33 5.79 7.79
N ARG A 25 -9.61 6.14 7.53
CA ARG A 25 -10.04 6.83 6.31
C ARG A 25 -9.44 8.22 6.21
N ARG A 26 -9.50 9.00 7.28
CA ARG A 26 -8.95 10.37 7.31
C ARG A 26 -7.44 10.39 7.17
N SER A 27 -6.75 9.42 7.76
CA SER A 27 -5.31 9.23 7.59
C SER A 27 -4.94 8.95 6.14
N ALA A 28 -5.65 8.01 5.48
CA ALA A 28 -5.45 7.69 4.07
C ALA A 28 -5.71 8.92 3.17
N GLN A 29 -6.80 9.65 3.39
CA GLN A 29 -7.10 10.90 2.67
C GLN A 29 -6.02 11.96 2.86
N THR A 30 -5.51 12.12 4.08
CA THR A 30 -4.44 13.07 4.38
C THR A 30 -3.14 12.70 3.66
N ALA A 31 -2.78 11.41 3.64
CA ALA A 31 -1.61 10.94 2.92
C ALA A 31 -1.74 11.19 1.42
N MET A 32 -2.88 10.83 0.82
CA MET A 32 -3.17 11.10 -0.60
C MET A 32 -3.09 12.59 -0.93
N TYR A 33 -3.67 13.44 -0.09
CA TYR A 33 -3.61 14.90 -0.28
C TYR A 33 -2.17 15.41 -0.31
N LYS A 34 -1.36 15.01 0.68
CA LYS A 34 0.06 15.40 0.75
C LYS A 34 0.85 14.93 -0.46
N ILE A 35 0.64 13.68 -0.89
CA ILE A 35 1.29 13.11 -2.07
C ILE A 35 0.87 13.89 -3.33
N LEU A 36 -0.43 14.13 -3.51
CA LEU A 36 -0.95 14.87 -4.67
C LEU A 36 -0.36 16.28 -4.77
N VAL A 37 -0.32 17.01 -3.65
CA VAL A 37 0.28 18.35 -3.60
C VAL A 37 1.74 18.33 -4.03
N GLN A 38 2.55 17.41 -3.48
CA GLN A 38 3.97 17.33 -3.82
C GLN A 38 4.18 16.86 -5.26
N LEU A 39 3.44 15.85 -5.71
CA LEU A 39 3.52 15.36 -7.08
C LEU A 39 3.18 16.48 -8.08
N THR A 40 2.13 17.26 -7.83
CA THR A 40 1.73 18.37 -8.69
C THR A 40 2.83 19.43 -8.80
N LYS A 41 3.49 19.76 -7.67
CA LYS A 41 4.63 20.69 -7.66
C LYS A 41 5.81 20.13 -8.47
N ILE A 42 6.14 18.85 -8.33
CA ILE A 42 7.26 18.20 -9.01
C ILE A 42 7.06 18.18 -10.53
N ILE A 43 5.84 17.90 -11.00
CA ILE A 43 5.57 17.84 -12.44
C ILE A 43 5.34 19.21 -13.07
N ALA A 44 5.07 20.25 -12.30
CA ALA A 44 4.75 21.59 -12.80
C ALA A 44 5.80 22.19 -13.77
N PRO A 45 7.12 22.02 -13.57
CA PRO A 45 8.12 22.53 -14.52
C PRO A 45 8.05 21.88 -15.91
N VAL A 46 7.51 20.66 -16.01
CA VAL A 46 7.46 19.88 -17.26
C VAL A 46 6.06 19.92 -17.86
N LEU A 47 5.01 19.68 -17.03
CA LEU A 47 3.62 19.63 -17.44
C LEU A 47 2.85 20.84 -16.90
N VAL A 48 3.26 22.04 -17.30
CA VAL A 48 2.78 23.32 -16.73
C VAL A 48 1.26 23.43 -16.70
N PHE A 49 0.58 23.19 -17.84
CA PHE A 49 -0.86 23.33 -17.93
C PHE A 49 -1.61 22.25 -17.14
N THR A 50 -1.19 20.99 -17.27
CA THR A 50 -1.77 19.86 -16.53
C THR A 50 -1.61 20.04 -15.01
N ALA A 51 -0.43 20.45 -14.57
CA ALA A 51 -0.16 20.72 -13.15
C ALA A 51 -1.03 21.87 -12.63
N GLN A 52 -1.20 22.94 -13.41
CA GLN A 52 -2.06 24.05 -13.01
C GLN A 52 -3.54 23.65 -12.99
N GLU A 53 -3.99 22.81 -13.89
CA GLU A 53 -5.34 22.28 -13.88
C GLU A 53 -5.58 21.41 -12.63
N ILE A 54 -4.73 20.44 -12.37
CA ILE A 54 -4.78 19.62 -11.13
C ILE A 54 -4.77 20.53 -9.91
N TRP A 55 -3.87 21.54 -9.88
CA TRP A 55 -3.76 22.48 -8.78
C TRP A 55 -5.05 23.24 -8.51
N SER A 56 -5.81 23.56 -9.55
CA SER A 56 -7.10 24.27 -9.42
C SER A 56 -8.16 23.47 -8.65
N PHE A 57 -8.11 22.14 -8.71
CA PHE A 57 -9.03 21.25 -8.01
C PHE A 57 -8.56 20.85 -6.60
N ILE A 58 -7.28 21.07 -6.27
CA ILE A 58 -6.77 20.76 -4.91
C ILE A 58 -7.36 21.76 -3.91
N PRO A 59 -7.98 21.29 -2.80
CA PRO A 59 -8.41 22.16 -1.71
C PRO A 59 -7.21 22.93 -1.13
N LYS A 60 -7.33 24.27 -1.12
CA LYS A 60 -6.22 25.12 -0.67
C LYS A 60 -6.16 25.21 0.85
N MET A 61 -4.99 24.94 1.39
CA MET A 61 -4.67 25.21 2.79
C MET A 61 -4.21 26.66 2.94
N PRO A 62 -4.33 27.26 4.14
CA PRO A 62 -3.81 28.60 4.41
C PRO A 62 -2.33 28.73 3.99
N GLY A 63 -2.01 29.78 3.26
CA GLY A 63 -0.65 30.04 2.76
C GLY A 63 -0.31 29.43 1.40
N MET A 64 -1.19 28.61 0.80
CA MET A 64 -0.99 28.11 -0.57
C MET A 64 -1.34 29.16 -1.62
N ASN A 65 -0.51 29.26 -2.65
CA ASN A 65 -0.70 30.19 -3.75
C ASN A 65 -1.83 29.75 -4.69
N LYS A 66 -2.41 30.71 -5.41
CA LYS A 66 -3.41 30.43 -6.45
C LYS A 66 -2.84 29.62 -7.61
N TYR A 67 -1.59 29.83 -7.96
CA TYR A 67 -0.90 29.16 -9.05
C TYR A 67 0.22 28.27 -8.53
N VAL A 68 0.31 27.03 -9.05
CA VAL A 68 1.35 26.07 -8.65
C VAL A 68 2.77 26.56 -8.93
N ALA A 69 2.93 27.39 -9.97
CA ALA A 69 4.23 27.95 -10.34
C ALA A 69 4.83 28.90 -9.29
N PHE A 70 4.02 29.38 -8.35
CA PHE A 70 4.47 30.25 -7.24
C PHE A 70 4.68 29.48 -5.93
N GLU A 71 4.54 28.15 -5.96
CA GLU A 71 4.79 27.29 -4.81
C GLU A 71 6.27 26.89 -4.74
N ASP A 72 6.78 26.90 -3.52
CA ASP A 72 8.09 26.32 -3.27
C ASP A 72 8.07 24.79 -3.39
N MET A 73 9.17 24.23 -3.89
CA MET A 73 9.36 22.78 -3.92
C MET A 73 9.44 22.24 -2.50
N GLY A 74 8.85 21.07 -2.27
CA GLY A 74 8.94 20.39 -0.99
C GLY A 74 10.39 20.08 -0.61
N LYS A 75 10.70 20.21 0.67
CA LYS A 75 12.03 19.82 1.19
C LYS A 75 12.11 18.29 1.26
N ALA A 76 13.16 17.72 0.68
CA ALA A 76 13.47 16.31 0.83
C ALA A 76 13.72 15.95 2.30
N GLY A 77 13.36 14.74 2.68
CA GLY A 77 13.66 14.22 4.02
C GLY A 77 12.62 14.55 5.11
N THR A 78 11.62 15.38 4.83
CA THR A 78 10.60 15.76 5.83
C THR A 78 9.77 14.56 6.36
N TYR A 79 9.68 13.47 5.59
CA TYR A 79 8.86 12.29 5.90
C TYR A 79 9.67 11.00 6.04
N LEU A 80 11.00 11.07 6.10
CA LEU A 80 11.84 9.88 6.29
C LEU A 80 11.61 9.28 7.68
N GLN A 81 11.27 8.00 7.70
CA GLN A 81 10.99 7.24 8.94
C GLN A 81 12.20 6.46 9.45
N GLY A 82 13.31 6.48 8.69
CA GLY A 82 14.55 5.76 9.02
C GLY A 82 14.63 4.34 8.47
N GLU A 83 15.84 3.77 8.56
CA GLU A 83 16.18 2.47 7.97
C GLU A 83 15.33 1.30 8.48
N ALA A 84 14.98 1.32 9.76
CA ALA A 84 14.15 0.26 10.35
C ALA A 84 12.73 0.20 9.74
N PHE A 85 12.16 1.36 9.42
CA PHE A 85 10.86 1.44 8.75
C PHE A 85 10.95 0.94 7.31
N GLU A 86 11.99 1.33 6.59
CA GLU A 86 12.24 0.90 5.22
C GLU A 86 12.45 -0.62 5.14
N ALA A 87 13.26 -1.18 6.06
CA ALA A 87 13.49 -2.62 6.15
C ALA A 87 12.19 -3.40 6.44
N LYS A 88 11.37 -2.90 7.37
CA LYS A 88 10.05 -3.48 7.67
C LYS A 88 9.16 -3.54 6.42
N TRP A 89 9.01 -2.43 5.72
CA TRP A 89 8.15 -2.36 4.55
C TRP A 89 8.70 -3.15 3.36
N SER A 90 10.01 -3.19 3.18
CA SER A 90 10.65 -4.04 2.15
C SER A 90 10.33 -5.51 2.37
N LYS A 91 10.36 -5.99 3.63
CA LYS A 91 10.01 -7.37 3.99
C LYS A 91 8.51 -7.64 3.73
N ILE A 92 7.62 -6.71 4.09
CA ILE A 92 6.17 -6.84 3.83
C ILE A 92 5.89 -6.91 2.33
N ILE A 93 6.53 -6.04 1.53
CA ILE A 93 6.35 -6.01 0.07
C ILE A 93 6.82 -7.32 -0.57
N ALA A 94 7.97 -7.86 -0.12
CA ALA A 94 8.48 -9.15 -0.61
C ALA A 94 7.49 -10.30 -0.32
N VAL A 95 6.95 -10.38 0.90
CA VAL A 95 5.91 -11.36 1.25
C VAL A 95 4.66 -11.20 0.37
N ARG A 96 4.22 -9.96 0.16
CA ARG A 96 3.08 -9.66 -0.71
C ARG A 96 3.29 -10.10 -2.15
N ASP A 97 4.49 -9.95 -2.68
CA ASP A 97 4.80 -10.38 -4.05
C ASP A 97 4.72 -11.91 -4.20
N ASP A 98 5.12 -12.66 -3.20
CA ASP A 98 4.97 -14.12 -3.18
C ASP A 98 3.50 -14.54 -3.03
N VAL A 99 2.73 -13.85 -2.18
CA VAL A 99 1.27 -14.04 -2.08
C VAL A 99 0.58 -13.77 -3.42
N LYS A 100 0.94 -12.68 -4.10
CA LYS A 100 0.39 -12.36 -5.43
C LYS A 100 0.66 -13.46 -6.46
N LYS A 101 1.87 -14.01 -6.48
CA LYS A 101 2.20 -15.12 -7.38
C LYS A 101 1.34 -16.37 -7.11
N ALA A 102 1.15 -16.70 -5.82
CA ALA A 102 0.30 -17.83 -5.45
C ALA A 102 -1.17 -17.61 -5.85
N LEU A 103 -1.69 -16.39 -5.66
CA LEU A 103 -3.05 -16.01 -6.07
C LEU A 103 -3.20 -16.06 -7.61
N GLU A 104 -2.21 -15.58 -8.36
CA GLU A 104 -2.24 -15.66 -9.84
C GLU A 104 -2.19 -17.10 -10.33
N GLN A 105 -1.43 -17.97 -9.66
CA GLN A 105 -1.42 -19.40 -10.00
C GLN A 105 -2.79 -20.03 -9.72
N ALA A 106 -3.39 -19.79 -8.55
CA ALA A 106 -4.72 -20.29 -8.20
C ALA A 106 -5.80 -19.78 -9.17
N ARG A 107 -5.66 -18.54 -9.66
CA ARG A 107 -6.54 -17.98 -10.68
C ARG A 107 -6.34 -18.66 -12.04
N ALA A 108 -5.11 -18.93 -12.45
CA ALA A 108 -4.83 -19.64 -13.70
C ALA A 108 -5.39 -21.07 -13.67
N GLU A 109 -5.35 -21.72 -12.52
CA GLU A 109 -5.93 -23.06 -12.27
C GLU A 109 -7.46 -23.01 -12.06
N LYS A 110 -8.07 -21.82 -12.10
CA LYS A 110 -9.52 -21.58 -11.87
C LYS A 110 -10.03 -22.05 -10.50
N VAL A 111 -9.16 -22.06 -9.49
CA VAL A 111 -9.53 -22.35 -8.10
C VAL A 111 -10.25 -21.16 -7.49
N ILE A 112 -9.83 -19.95 -7.85
CA ILE A 112 -10.43 -18.67 -7.43
C ILE A 112 -10.78 -17.81 -8.65
N GLY A 113 -11.83 -16.98 -8.53
CA GLY A 113 -12.17 -15.97 -9.54
C GLY A 113 -11.47 -14.64 -9.27
N ALA A 114 -11.55 -14.15 -8.04
CA ALA A 114 -10.94 -12.91 -7.60
C ALA A 114 -10.12 -13.09 -6.32
N ALA A 115 -9.10 -12.26 -6.09
CA ALA A 115 -8.27 -12.32 -4.88
C ALA A 115 -9.08 -12.17 -3.59
N LEU A 116 -10.12 -11.33 -3.60
CA LEU A 116 -11.02 -11.12 -2.47
C LEU A 116 -11.89 -12.34 -2.09
N GLU A 117 -11.94 -13.37 -2.95
CA GLU A 117 -12.60 -14.65 -2.65
C GLU A 117 -11.66 -15.61 -1.90
N ALA A 118 -10.35 -15.31 -1.91
CA ALA A 118 -9.35 -16.19 -1.33
C ALA A 118 -9.24 -15.99 0.18
N HIS A 119 -9.14 -17.12 0.88
CA HIS A 119 -8.60 -17.21 2.22
C HIS A 119 -7.21 -17.82 2.10
N ILE A 120 -6.18 -17.10 2.51
CA ILE A 120 -4.80 -17.56 2.41
C ILE A 120 -4.25 -18.01 3.75
N THR A 121 -3.40 -19.04 3.72
CA THR A 121 -2.60 -19.47 4.86
C THR A 121 -1.12 -19.29 4.53
N LEU A 122 -0.44 -18.50 5.35
CA LEU A 122 1.00 -18.26 5.28
C LEU A 122 1.72 -19.23 6.19
N TYR A 123 2.43 -20.20 5.61
CA TYR A 123 3.31 -21.11 6.36
C TYR A 123 4.67 -20.43 6.52
N CYS A 124 5.06 -20.20 7.76
CA CYS A 124 6.21 -19.38 8.08
C CYS A 124 7.22 -20.12 8.97
N ASN A 125 8.49 -19.80 8.80
CA ASN A 125 9.50 -20.11 9.80
C ASN A 125 9.29 -19.24 11.06
N GLU A 126 10.00 -19.52 12.14
CA GLU A 126 9.85 -18.83 13.43
C GLU A 126 10.09 -17.32 13.35
N GLU A 127 11.09 -16.90 12.57
CA GLU A 127 11.43 -15.48 12.42
C GLU A 127 10.34 -14.72 11.68
N LEU A 128 9.86 -15.28 10.57
CA LEU A 128 8.84 -14.64 9.74
C LEU A 128 7.48 -14.65 10.43
N GLU A 129 7.13 -15.72 11.13
CA GLU A 129 5.94 -15.79 11.98
C GLU A 129 5.95 -14.70 13.04
N GLY A 130 7.05 -14.56 13.79
CA GLY A 130 7.20 -13.52 14.80
C GLY A 130 7.13 -12.09 14.24
N PHE A 131 7.57 -11.91 12.99
CA PHE A 131 7.46 -10.64 12.29
C PHE A 131 6.01 -10.33 11.85
N LEU A 132 5.34 -11.28 11.20
CA LEU A 132 3.99 -11.10 10.68
C LEU A 132 2.94 -10.99 11.79
N ASN A 133 3.10 -11.69 12.90
CA ASN A 133 2.21 -11.59 14.06
C ASN A 133 2.25 -10.22 14.77
N GLN A 134 3.21 -9.35 14.44
CA GLN A 134 3.20 -7.96 14.90
C GLN A 134 2.19 -7.09 14.12
N ILE A 135 1.65 -7.60 13.01
CA ILE A 135 0.67 -6.91 12.18
C ILE A 135 -0.70 -7.54 12.46
N PRO A 136 -1.74 -6.76 12.76
CA PRO A 136 -3.09 -7.28 12.94
C PRO A 136 -3.56 -8.09 11.71
N MET A 137 -4.29 -9.18 11.93
CA MET A 137 -4.74 -10.06 10.85
C MET A 137 -5.60 -9.33 9.80
N ASP A 138 -6.44 -8.40 10.25
CA ASP A 138 -7.27 -7.60 9.35
C ASP A 138 -6.38 -6.69 8.46
N GLU A 139 -5.30 -6.14 9.00
CA GLU A 139 -4.34 -5.36 8.20
C GLU A 139 -3.56 -6.23 7.21
N LEU A 140 -3.25 -7.49 7.56
CA LEU A 140 -2.62 -8.43 6.62
C LEU A 140 -3.57 -8.77 5.47
N ALA A 141 -4.85 -9.01 5.75
CA ALA A 141 -5.85 -9.27 4.72
C ALA A 141 -5.98 -8.06 3.76
N ASP A 142 -6.01 -6.85 4.30
CA ASP A 142 -6.01 -5.60 3.51
C ASP A 142 -4.77 -5.48 2.64
N LEU A 143 -3.58 -5.75 3.20
CA LEU A 143 -2.29 -5.64 2.49
C LEU A 143 -2.19 -6.62 1.31
N PHE A 144 -2.76 -7.82 1.46
CA PHE A 144 -2.77 -8.85 0.43
C PHE A 144 -3.99 -8.78 -0.49
N ILE A 145 -5.01 -7.98 -0.12
CA ILE A 145 -6.28 -7.82 -0.84
C ILE A 145 -6.99 -9.18 -0.96
N VAL A 146 -7.15 -9.84 0.17
CA VAL A 146 -7.83 -11.14 0.31
C VAL A 146 -8.94 -11.07 1.36
N SER A 147 -9.82 -12.07 1.38
CA SER A 147 -10.89 -12.11 2.40
C SER A 147 -10.35 -12.37 3.80
N ARG A 148 -9.28 -13.18 3.90
CA ARG A 148 -8.64 -13.52 5.17
C ARG A 148 -7.20 -13.99 4.95
N ALA A 149 -6.32 -13.69 5.90
CA ALA A 149 -4.95 -14.16 5.93
C ALA A 149 -4.65 -14.76 7.31
N ASP A 150 -4.28 -16.03 7.35
CA ASP A 150 -3.84 -16.71 8.58
C ASP A 150 -2.33 -16.96 8.50
N VAL A 151 -1.64 -16.80 9.63
CA VAL A 151 -0.20 -17.08 9.76
C VAL A 151 -0.03 -18.33 10.62
N VAL A 152 0.67 -19.32 10.09
CA VAL A 152 0.87 -20.61 10.73
C VAL A 152 2.36 -20.98 10.68
N ARG A 153 2.90 -21.46 11.81
CA ARG A 153 4.25 -21.98 11.86
C ARG A 153 4.32 -23.36 11.20
N GLY A 154 5.21 -23.53 10.25
CA GLY A 154 5.39 -24.82 9.56
C GLY A 154 5.83 -24.67 8.11
N GLU A 155 5.85 -25.82 7.43
CA GLU A 155 6.12 -25.88 5.99
C GLU A 155 4.86 -26.28 5.25
N GLY A 156 4.58 -25.61 4.11
CA GLY A 156 3.42 -25.95 3.28
C GLY A 156 3.20 -24.92 2.17
N GLY A 157 2.24 -25.20 1.30
CA GLY A 157 1.88 -24.28 0.21
C GLY A 157 2.92 -24.13 -0.89
N VAL A 158 2.70 -23.12 -1.73
CA VAL A 158 3.60 -22.74 -2.83
C VAL A 158 4.76 -21.94 -2.27
N LYS A 159 5.98 -22.39 -2.46
CA LYS A 159 7.19 -21.67 -2.03
C LYS A 159 7.44 -20.47 -2.94
N GLY A 160 7.66 -19.31 -2.31
CA GLY A 160 8.01 -18.07 -2.99
C GLY A 160 9.53 -17.80 -2.99
N LEU A 161 9.89 -16.53 -3.15
CA LEU A 161 11.27 -16.05 -3.08
C LEU A 161 11.70 -15.73 -1.64
N VAL A 162 10.73 -15.48 -0.76
CA VAL A 162 11.01 -15.21 0.65
C VAL A 162 11.35 -16.52 1.35
N GLU A 163 12.54 -16.57 1.96
CA GLU A 163 13.01 -17.75 2.67
C GLU A 163 12.09 -18.07 3.86
N GLY A 164 11.68 -19.34 3.97
CA GLY A 164 10.80 -19.78 5.04
C GLY A 164 9.34 -19.41 4.88
N LEU A 165 8.90 -18.98 3.69
CA LEU A 165 7.51 -18.68 3.37
C LEU A 165 6.95 -19.72 2.40
N GLY A 166 5.75 -20.20 2.70
CA GLY A 166 4.88 -20.92 1.77
C GLY A 166 3.46 -20.37 1.83
N VAL A 167 2.79 -20.29 0.69
CA VAL A 167 1.44 -19.70 0.56
C VAL A 167 0.46 -20.77 0.06
N LYS A 168 -0.68 -20.90 0.72
CA LYS A 168 -1.76 -21.83 0.33
C LYS A 168 -3.10 -21.10 0.36
#